data_d423f6f27e7d8b684807b6f4b67be478
#
_entry.id   d423f6f27e7d8b684807b6f4b67be478
#
_cell.length_a   1.000
_cell.length_b   1.000
_cell.length_c   1.000
_cell.angle_alpha   90.00
_cell.angle_beta   90.00
_cell.angle_gamma   90.00
#
_symmetry.space_group_name_H-M   'P 1'
#
loop_
_entity.id
_entity.type
_entity.pdbx_description
1 polymer ?
#
loop_
_entity_poly.entity_id
_entity_poly.type
_entity_poly.pdbx_seq_one_letter_code
_entity_poly.pdbx_strand_id
1 'polypeptide(L)'
;MRFADVALAGPPGLPAFYCDVLGLPLDGEAIVAGETRLRFRSETGGAFYHFALLVPGDRFDAALAWAGERVELLGDVFDFEAWDARAVYFHDPAGNIVELIAHRGLAENHRTGAFTAEELAGFSELGVVGDPPELLRRLETIGLELWDGEVEGPGRLGFVGEQGRTFILAPPGRGWLPTGRPAEPHPVAAVLEEPSATFEL
;
A
#
# COMPACT_ATOMS: atom_id res chain seq x y z
N MET A 1 -1.67 13.81 -4.12
CA MET A 1 -0.41 13.25 -3.57
C MET A 1 0.04 12.05 -4.41
N ARG A 2 1.35 11.77 -4.55
CA ARG A 2 1.86 10.60 -5.24
C ARG A 2 3.07 10.03 -4.51
N PHE A 3 3.09 8.73 -4.28
CA PHE A 3 4.26 8.03 -3.74
C PHE A 3 5.26 7.79 -4.90
N ALA A 4 6.33 8.58 -4.97
CA ALA A 4 7.37 8.41 -5.99
C ALA A 4 8.36 7.29 -5.62
N ASP A 5 8.72 7.20 -4.35
CA ASP A 5 9.62 6.17 -3.82
C ASP A 5 9.18 5.74 -2.43
N VAL A 6 9.16 4.43 -2.18
CA VAL A 6 8.87 3.86 -0.87
C VAL A 6 9.98 2.89 -0.51
N ALA A 7 10.55 3.04 0.68
CA ALA A 7 11.56 2.14 1.21
C ALA A 7 11.12 1.51 2.53
N LEU A 8 11.05 0.19 2.54
CA LEU A 8 10.65 -0.65 3.65
C LEU A 8 11.81 -1.56 4.06
N ALA A 9 11.80 -2.09 5.27
CA ALA A 9 12.71 -3.15 5.66
C ALA A 9 12.19 -4.51 5.15
N GLY A 10 13.09 -5.42 4.79
CA GLY A 10 12.69 -6.76 4.37
C GLY A 10 13.87 -7.72 4.23
N PRO A 11 13.60 -9.04 4.20
CA PRO A 11 14.66 -10.03 4.05
C PRO A 11 15.32 -9.93 2.65
N PRO A 12 16.59 -10.34 2.54
CA PRO A 12 17.25 -10.49 1.26
C PRO A 12 16.43 -11.42 0.34
N GLY A 13 16.30 -11.04 -0.94
CA GLY A 13 15.55 -11.83 -1.93
C GLY A 13 14.05 -11.51 -2.01
N LEU A 14 13.50 -10.72 -1.11
CA LEU A 14 12.08 -10.30 -1.19
C LEU A 14 11.73 -9.63 -2.54
N PRO A 15 12.59 -8.80 -3.16
CA PRO A 15 12.32 -8.23 -4.49
C PRO A 15 12.05 -9.28 -5.57
N ALA A 16 12.67 -10.47 -5.50
CA ALA A 16 12.45 -11.55 -6.46
C ALA A 16 10.98 -12.01 -6.49
N PHE A 17 10.27 -12.02 -5.36
CA PHE A 17 8.84 -12.33 -5.33
C PHE A 17 8.04 -11.36 -6.21
N TYR A 18 8.29 -10.07 -6.08
CA TYR A 18 7.58 -9.05 -6.85
C TYR A 18 7.88 -9.12 -8.34
N CYS A 19 9.13 -9.45 -8.69
CA CYS A 19 9.54 -9.56 -10.09
C CYS A 19 9.16 -10.90 -10.72
N ASP A 20 9.44 -12.02 -10.07
CA ASP A 20 9.32 -13.35 -10.66
C ASP A 20 7.90 -13.92 -10.52
N VAL A 21 7.19 -13.59 -9.44
CA VAL A 21 5.82 -14.09 -9.20
C VAL A 21 4.78 -13.10 -9.69
N LEU A 22 4.90 -11.82 -9.30
CA LEU A 22 3.93 -10.80 -9.69
C LEU A 22 4.25 -10.16 -11.05
N GLY A 23 5.47 -10.30 -11.56
CA GLY A 23 5.86 -9.77 -12.87
C GLY A 23 6.10 -8.25 -12.88
N LEU A 24 6.37 -7.63 -11.71
CA LEU A 24 6.70 -6.22 -11.64
C LEU A 24 8.10 -5.95 -12.22
N PRO A 25 8.27 -4.87 -13.01
CA PRO A 25 9.57 -4.50 -13.53
C PRO A 25 10.55 -4.11 -12.42
N LEU A 26 11.85 -4.33 -12.69
CA LEU A 26 12.95 -3.89 -11.85
C LEU A 26 13.72 -2.76 -12.56
N ASP A 27 13.98 -1.67 -11.82
CA ASP A 27 14.84 -0.57 -12.28
C ASP A 27 15.95 -0.32 -11.23
N GLY A 28 17.15 -0.80 -11.53
CA GLY A 28 18.22 -0.90 -10.55
C GLY A 28 17.86 -1.85 -9.41
N GLU A 29 17.76 -1.35 -8.18
CA GLU A 29 17.32 -2.10 -7.00
C GLU A 29 15.85 -1.85 -6.64
N ALA A 30 15.14 -1.04 -7.41
CA ALA A 30 13.75 -0.69 -7.15
C ALA A 30 12.80 -1.53 -8.00
N ILE A 31 11.80 -2.11 -7.34
CA ILE A 31 10.63 -2.70 -7.98
C ILE A 31 9.76 -1.54 -8.45
N VAL A 32 9.29 -1.58 -9.68
CA VAL A 32 8.44 -0.52 -10.26
C VAL A 32 7.00 -0.98 -10.23
N ALA A 33 6.19 -0.34 -9.39
CA ALA A 33 4.74 -0.52 -9.35
C ALA A 33 4.09 0.76 -9.89
N GLY A 34 3.77 0.78 -11.18
CA GLY A 34 3.28 1.98 -11.85
C GLY A 34 4.23 3.18 -11.68
N GLU A 35 3.72 4.24 -11.06
CA GLU A 35 4.50 5.47 -10.80
C GLU A 35 5.38 5.39 -9.53
N THR A 36 5.31 4.29 -8.75
CA THR A 36 6.01 4.15 -7.48
C THR A 36 7.21 3.21 -7.61
N ARG A 37 8.33 3.61 -7.05
CA ARG A 37 9.54 2.79 -6.87
C ARG A 37 9.54 2.22 -5.46
N LEU A 38 9.38 0.90 -5.32
CA LEU A 38 9.44 0.19 -4.05
C LEU A 38 10.83 -0.42 -3.84
N ARG A 39 11.45 -0.16 -2.70
CA ARG A 39 12.72 -0.75 -2.29
C ARG A 39 12.59 -1.46 -0.96
N PHE A 40 13.30 -2.58 -0.83
CA PHE A 40 13.46 -3.27 0.44
C PHE A 40 14.90 -3.12 0.93
N ARG A 41 15.09 -2.40 2.05
CA ARG A 41 16.36 -2.36 2.76
C ARG A 41 16.55 -3.71 3.46
N SER A 42 17.67 -4.37 3.18
CA SER A 42 17.95 -5.70 3.72
C SER A 42 17.97 -5.68 5.25
N GLU A 43 17.05 -6.38 5.87
CA GLU A 43 16.94 -6.55 7.31
C GLU A 43 16.46 -7.95 7.65
N THR A 44 16.98 -8.51 8.77
CA THR A 44 16.62 -9.85 9.26
C THR A 44 15.69 -9.82 10.48
N GLY A 45 15.23 -8.64 10.89
CA GLY A 45 14.47 -8.40 12.12
C GLY A 45 13.00 -8.81 12.09
N GLY A 46 12.48 -9.34 10.97
CA GLY A 46 11.08 -9.76 10.85
C GLY A 46 10.08 -8.61 10.75
N ALA A 47 10.52 -7.44 10.26
CA ALA A 47 9.64 -6.32 9.96
C ALA A 47 8.56 -6.73 8.96
N PHE A 48 7.32 -6.27 9.18
CA PHE A 48 6.22 -6.42 8.23
C PHE A 48 5.43 -5.13 8.14
N TYR A 49 4.76 -4.97 7.02
CA TYR A 49 3.99 -3.77 6.69
C TYR A 49 2.62 -4.13 6.13
N HIS A 50 1.72 -3.18 6.20
CA HIS A 50 0.53 -3.14 5.35
C HIS A 50 0.69 -2.01 4.34
N PHE A 51 0.47 -2.34 3.06
CA PHE A 51 0.41 -1.36 2.00
C PHE A 51 -0.48 -1.83 0.85
N ALA A 52 -1.03 -0.89 0.10
CA ALA A 52 -1.90 -1.17 -1.03
C ALA A 52 -1.30 -0.69 -2.35
N LEU A 53 -1.47 -1.51 -3.38
CA LEU A 53 -1.18 -1.16 -4.77
C LEU A 53 -2.47 -0.73 -5.46
N LEU A 54 -2.43 0.41 -6.13
CA LEU A 54 -3.56 0.98 -6.85
C LEU A 54 -3.78 0.24 -8.17
N VAL A 55 -4.92 -0.39 -8.28
CA VAL A 55 -5.43 -0.99 -9.51
C VAL A 55 -6.33 0.02 -10.21
N PRO A 56 -6.28 0.17 -11.55
CA PRO A 56 -7.24 1.00 -12.27
C PRO A 56 -8.68 0.62 -11.95
N GLY A 57 -9.55 1.63 -11.70
CA GLY A 57 -10.91 1.44 -11.21
C GLY A 57 -11.80 0.55 -12.08
N ASP A 58 -11.51 0.52 -13.37
CA ASP A 58 -12.21 -0.32 -14.37
C ASP A 58 -11.59 -1.71 -14.57
N ARG A 59 -10.51 -2.07 -13.82
CA ARG A 59 -9.75 -3.30 -14.02
C ARG A 59 -9.73 -4.27 -12.84
N PHE A 60 -10.50 -4.00 -11.77
CA PHE A 60 -10.44 -4.80 -10.54
C PHE A 60 -10.65 -6.30 -10.76
N ASP A 61 -11.67 -6.70 -11.52
CA ASP A 61 -11.98 -8.13 -11.73
C ASP A 61 -10.87 -8.85 -12.50
N ALA A 62 -10.21 -8.17 -13.43
CA ALA A 62 -9.05 -8.70 -14.15
C ALA A 62 -7.82 -8.79 -13.23
N ALA A 63 -7.60 -7.81 -12.35
CA ALA A 63 -6.53 -7.84 -11.34
C ALA A 63 -6.75 -8.93 -10.29
N LEU A 64 -8.00 -9.13 -9.85
CA LEU A 64 -8.38 -10.22 -8.94
C LEU A 64 -8.04 -11.60 -9.54
N ALA A 65 -8.42 -11.83 -10.80
CA ALA A 65 -8.09 -13.07 -11.48
C ALA A 65 -6.58 -13.25 -11.63
N TRP A 66 -5.86 -12.19 -12.02
CA TRP A 66 -4.40 -12.18 -12.15
C TRP A 66 -3.69 -12.50 -10.83
N ALA A 67 -4.15 -11.93 -9.71
CA ALA A 67 -3.59 -12.19 -8.39
C ALA A 67 -3.86 -13.64 -7.95
N GLY A 68 -5.10 -14.13 -8.10
CA GLY A 68 -5.49 -15.49 -7.72
C GLY A 68 -4.76 -16.60 -8.46
N GLU A 69 -4.19 -16.32 -9.65
CA GLU A 69 -3.31 -17.25 -10.36
C GLU A 69 -1.88 -17.32 -9.80
N ARG A 70 -1.47 -16.33 -8.97
CA ARG A 70 -0.08 -16.12 -8.57
C ARG A 70 0.17 -16.23 -7.08
N VAL A 71 -0.82 -15.89 -6.28
CA VAL A 71 -0.73 -15.84 -4.81
C VAL A 71 -1.98 -16.41 -4.15
N GLU A 72 -1.84 -16.85 -2.91
CA GLU A 72 -2.98 -17.21 -2.07
C GLU A 72 -3.65 -15.94 -1.54
N LEU A 73 -4.93 -15.75 -1.89
CA LEU A 73 -5.70 -14.61 -1.44
C LEU A 73 -6.18 -14.80 0.00
N LEU A 74 -6.18 -13.73 0.79
CA LEU A 74 -6.62 -13.68 2.18
C LEU A 74 -8.11 -13.35 2.27
N GLY A 75 -8.95 -14.37 2.14
CA GLY A 75 -10.41 -14.23 2.24
C GLY A 75 -11.07 -13.76 0.94
N ASP A 76 -12.27 -13.20 1.08
CA ASP A 76 -13.09 -12.72 -0.02
C ASP A 76 -12.71 -11.29 -0.43
N VAL A 77 -13.34 -10.78 -1.49
CA VAL A 77 -13.26 -9.38 -1.88
C VAL A 77 -13.93 -8.50 -0.83
N PHE A 78 -13.28 -7.40 -0.48
CA PHE A 78 -13.82 -6.36 0.40
C PHE A 78 -14.41 -5.24 -0.44
N ASP A 79 -15.65 -4.86 -0.12
CA ASP A 79 -16.32 -3.71 -0.70
C ASP A 79 -16.32 -2.56 0.32
N PHE A 80 -15.67 -1.45 -0.03
CA PHE A 80 -15.63 -0.22 0.76
C PHE A 80 -16.59 0.78 0.14
N GLU A 81 -17.89 0.65 0.46
CA GLU A 81 -18.96 1.45 -0.15
C GLU A 81 -18.73 2.96 0.01
N ALA A 82 -18.24 3.41 1.19
CA ALA A 82 -17.96 4.82 1.46
C ALA A 82 -16.90 5.43 0.53
N TRP A 83 -16.00 4.60 -0.01
CA TRP A 83 -14.91 5.02 -0.89
C TRP A 83 -15.15 4.62 -2.35
N ASP A 84 -16.29 3.96 -2.64
CA ASP A 84 -16.56 3.33 -3.93
C ASP A 84 -15.36 2.50 -4.41
N ALA A 85 -14.84 1.65 -3.50
CA ALA A 85 -13.62 0.88 -3.72
C ALA A 85 -13.82 -0.60 -3.42
N ARG A 86 -13.05 -1.44 -4.12
CA ARG A 86 -12.98 -2.89 -3.90
C ARG A 86 -11.53 -3.30 -3.70
N ALA A 87 -11.30 -4.23 -2.75
CA ALA A 87 -9.96 -4.68 -2.45
C ALA A 87 -9.86 -6.19 -2.26
N VAL A 88 -8.65 -6.72 -2.44
CA VAL A 88 -8.27 -8.09 -2.10
C VAL A 88 -6.86 -8.09 -1.53
N TYR A 89 -6.58 -9.03 -0.65
CA TYR A 89 -5.34 -9.09 0.12
C TYR A 89 -4.57 -10.38 -0.11
N PHE A 90 -3.26 -10.32 0.05
CA PHE A 90 -2.38 -11.48 0.10
C PHE A 90 -1.15 -11.20 0.99
N HIS A 91 -0.43 -12.26 1.38
CA HIS A 91 0.87 -12.12 2.01
C HIS A 91 1.99 -12.26 0.99
N ASP A 92 3.00 -11.41 1.10
CA ASP A 92 4.29 -11.68 0.48
C ASP A 92 5.15 -12.60 1.38
N PRO A 93 6.32 -13.08 0.92
CA PRO A 93 7.17 -13.99 1.71
C PRO A 93 7.72 -13.43 3.02
N ALA A 94 7.72 -12.11 3.19
CA ALA A 94 8.08 -11.46 4.47
C ALA A 94 6.89 -11.36 5.44
N GLY A 95 5.68 -11.72 4.99
CA GLY A 95 4.44 -11.59 5.74
C GLY A 95 3.88 -10.17 5.73
N ASN A 96 4.32 -9.33 4.78
CA ASN A 96 3.63 -8.07 4.52
C ASN A 96 2.19 -8.38 4.09
N ILE A 97 1.25 -7.56 4.56
CA ILE A 97 -0.14 -7.59 4.09
C ILE A 97 -0.21 -6.65 2.88
N VAL A 98 -0.22 -7.24 1.70
CA VAL A 98 -0.30 -6.51 0.44
C VAL A 98 -1.75 -6.50 -0.03
N GLU A 99 -2.23 -5.31 -0.34
CA GLU A 99 -3.58 -5.07 -0.84
C GLU A 99 -3.53 -4.69 -2.33
N LEU A 100 -4.48 -5.18 -3.10
CA LEU A 100 -4.83 -4.63 -4.40
C LEU A 100 -6.16 -3.90 -4.24
N ILE A 101 -6.17 -2.59 -4.39
CA ILE A 101 -7.37 -1.77 -4.24
C ILE A 101 -7.66 -1.01 -5.53
N ALA A 102 -8.94 -0.97 -5.91
CA ALA A 102 -9.44 -0.19 -7.03
C ALA A 102 -10.56 0.72 -6.55
N HIS A 103 -10.44 2.02 -6.78
CA HIS A 103 -11.50 3.00 -6.58
C HIS A 103 -12.16 3.26 -7.93
N ARG A 104 -13.50 3.20 -8.00
CA ARG A 104 -14.23 3.46 -9.23
C ARG A 104 -13.95 4.89 -9.73
N GLY A 105 -13.72 5.03 -11.02
CA GLY A 105 -13.41 6.30 -11.66
C GLY A 105 -11.99 6.82 -11.41
N LEU A 106 -11.15 6.06 -10.69
CA LEU A 106 -9.77 6.45 -10.42
C LEU A 106 -8.79 5.62 -11.25
N ALA A 107 -7.80 6.29 -11.86
CA ALA A 107 -6.73 5.68 -12.65
C ALA A 107 -7.21 4.74 -13.76
N GLU A 108 -8.42 4.92 -14.28
CA GLU A 108 -8.98 4.09 -15.36
C GLU A 108 -8.08 4.11 -16.60
N ASN A 109 -7.81 2.94 -17.16
CA ASN A 109 -6.96 2.80 -18.34
C ASN A 109 -7.68 2.22 -19.55
N HIS A 110 -8.95 1.78 -19.37
CA HIS A 110 -9.84 1.24 -20.42
C HIS A 110 -9.25 0.06 -21.20
N ARG A 111 -8.27 -0.64 -20.62
CA ARG A 111 -7.70 -1.85 -21.21
C ARG A 111 -8.68 -3.01 -21.11
N THR A 112 -8.53 -3.97 -22.02
CA THR A 112 -9.32 -5.20 -22.04
C THR A 112 -8.39 -6.44 -22.05
N GLY A 113 -8.93 -7.59 -21.72
CA GLY A 113 -8.18 -8.84 -21.65
C GLY A 113 -7.51 -9.08 -20.29
N ALA A 114 -6.52 -9.95 -20.25
CA ALA A 114 -5.83 -10.31 -19.02
C ALA A 114 -5.09 -9.10 -18.43
N PHE A 115 -5.07 -9.02 -17.10
CA PHE A 115 -4.33 -7.99 -16.38
C PHE A 115 -2.83 -8.30 -16.36
N THR A 116 -2.01 -7.27 -16.39
CA THR A 116 -0.57 -7.38 -16.20
C THR A 116 -0.09 -6.41 -15.12
N ALA A 117 1.05 -6.72 -14.49
CA ALA A 117 1.63 -5.88 -13.44
C ALA A 117 1.91 -4.42 -13.89
N GLU A 118 2.13 -4.22 -15.18
CA GLU A 118 2.33 -2.89 -15.80
C GLU A 118 1.08 -2.00 -15.77
N GLU A 119 -0.09 -2.58 -15.45
CA GLU A 119 -1.33 -1.81 -15.31
C GLU A 119 -1.50 -1.20 -13.92
N LEU A 120 -0.72 -1.64 -12.92
CA LEU A 120 -0.73 -1.02 -11.61
C LEU A 120 -0.38 0.46 -11.72
N ALA A 121 -1.16 1.32 -11.07
CA ALA A 121 -0.96 2.76 -11.15
C ALA A 121 0.10 3.29 -10.16
N GLY A 122 0.35 2.56 -9.07
CA GLY A 122 1.32 2.93 -8.04
C GLY A 122 0.92 2.44 -6.66
N PHE A 123 1.46 3.05 -5.61
CA PHE A 123 0.97 2.85 -4.25
C PHE A 123 -0.33 3.62 -4.05
N SER A 124 -1.32 2.94 -3.48
CA SER A 124 -2.54 3.54 -2.99
C SER A 124 -2.42 3.90 -1.51
N GLU A 125 -1.90 2.96 -0.72
CA GLU A 125 -1.88 3.12 0.72
C GLU A 125 -0.55 2.65 1.31
N LEU A 126 -0.08 3.38 2.34
CA LEU A 126 1.11 3.03 3.10
C LEU A 126 0.81 3.10 4.60
N GLY A 127 0.77 1.94 5.25
CA GLY A 127 0.57 1.82 6.69
C GLY A 127 1.78 2.33 7.47
N VAL A 128 1.53 3.22 8.42
CA VAL A 128 2.52 3.80 9.32
C VAL A 128 2.03 3.62 10.75
N VAL A 129 2.84 2.99 11.58
CA VAL A 129 2.46 2.64 12.95
C VAL A 129 3.19 3.49 13.96
N GLY A 130 2.42 4.16 14.83
CA GLY A 130 2.95 5.05 15.86
C GLY A 130 1.82 5.70 16.65
N ASP A 131 2.05 6.88 17.21
CA ASP A 131 1.01 7.71 17.79
C ASP A 131 0.28 8.49 16.67
N PRO A 132 -0.99 8.15 16.33
CA PRO A 132 -1.64 8.72 15.15
C PRO A 132 -1.79 10.25 15.18
N PRO A 133 -2.10 10.92 16.31
CA PRO A 133 -2.09 12.39 16.40
C PRO A 133 -0.72 13.00 16.11
N GLU A 134 0.36 12.38 16.59
CA GLU A 134 1.73 12.84 16.32
C GLU A 134 2.09 12.67 14.84
N LEU A 135 1.75 11.50 14.26
CA LEU A 135 1.99 11.21 12.86
C LEU A 135 1.22 12.17 11.95
N LEU A 136 -0.04 12.46 12.27
CA LEU A 136 -0.84 13.46 11.53
C LEU A 136 -0.16 14.83 11.55
N ARG A 137 0.23 15.32 12.73
CA ARG A 137 0.92 16.61 12.83
C ARG A 137 2.20 16.66 11.98
N ARG A 138 2.96 15.57 11.90
CA ARG A 138 4.14 15.50 11.03
C ARG A 138 3.77 15.56 9.55
N LEU A 139 2.73 14.87 9.12
CA LEU A 139 2.26 14.87 7.72
C LEU A 139 1.66 16.24 7.34
N GLU A 140 0.99 16.91 8.28
CA GLU A 140 0.49 18.28 8.08
C GLU A 140 1.62 19.29 7.83
N THR A 141 2.81 19.10 8.43
CA THR A 141 3.97 19.98 8.17
C THR A 141 4.46 19.94 6.73
N ILE A 142 4.15 18.87 6.02
CA ILE A 142 4.48 18.69 4.59
C ILE A 142 3.27 18.89 3.67
N GLY A 143 2.17 19.43 4.20
CA GLY A 143 0.99 19.85 3.43
C GLY A 143 -0.02 18.75 3.15
N LEU A 144 0.02 17.65 3.91
CA LEU A 144 -1.00 16.60 3.81
C LEU A 144 -2.06 16.78 4.89
N GLU A 145 -3.30 16.44 4.59
CA GLU A 145 -4.45 16.57 5.48
C GLU A 145 -5.12 15.22 5.73
N LEU A 146 -5.83 15.12 6.83
CA LEU A 146 -6.69 13.97 7.11
C LEU A 146 -7.81 13.94 6.07
N TRP A 147 -7.81 12.91 5.24
CA TRP A 147 -8.83 12.70 4.20
C TRP A 147 -10.06 11.96 4.76
N ASP A 148 -9.82 10.91 5.58
CA ASP A 148 -10.88 10.10 6.17
C ASP A 148 -10.42 9.46 7.49
N GLY A 149 -11.37 8.94 8.27
CA GLY A 149 -11.11 8.29 9.54
C GLY A 149 -10.89 9.26 10.70
N GLU A 150 -10.26 8.76 11.75
CA GLU A 150 -10.00 9.50 12.99
C GLU A 150 -8.64 9.10 13.55
N VAL A 151 -7.91 10.06 14.12
CA VAL A 151 -6.60 9.80 14.77
C VAL A 151 -6.70 9.75 16.29
N GLU A 152 -7.82 10.16 16.87
CA GLU A 152 -8.05 10.10 18.30
C GLU A 152 -8.95 8.92 18.68
N GLY A 153 -8.61 8.28 19.81
CA GLY A 153 -9.37 7.15 20.34
C GLY A 153 -8.76 5.77 20.05
N PRO A 154 -9.14 4.76 20.83
CA PRO A 154 -8.55 3.44 20.76
C PRO A 154 -8.90 2.73 19.45
N GLY A 155 -7.88 2.21 18.77
CA GLY A 155 -8.03 1.39 17.57
C GLY A 155 -8.53 2.12 16.32
N ARG A 156 -8.54 3.46 16.34
CA ARG A 156 -8.92 4.28 15.18
C ARG A 156 -7.80 4.28 14.13
N LEU A 157 -8.19 4.44 12.87
CA LEU A 157 -7.28 4.67 11.75
C LEU A 157 -7.54 6.05 11.17
N GLY A 158 -6.46 6.80 10.92
CA GLY A 158 -6.53 8.01 10.11
C GLY A 158 -5.97 7.75 8.73
N PHE A 159 -6.65 8.23 7.69
CA PHE A 159 -6.19 8.18 6.31
C PHE A 159 -5.80 9.58 5.88
N VAL A 160 -4.51 9.79 5.63
CA VAL A 160 -3.94 11.12 5.38
C VAL A 160 -3.45 11.22 3.94
N GLY A 161 -3.97 12.20 3.20
CA GLY A 161 -3.68 12.39 1.78
C GLY A 161 -4.93 12.66 0.97
N GLU A 162 -5.22 11.85 -0.03
CA GLU A 162 -6.40 11.96 -0.90
C GLU A 162 -6.90 10.57 -1.31
N GLN A 163 -8.10 10.48 -1.85
CA GLN A 163 -8.67 9.21 -2.29
C GLN A 163 -7.71 8.43 -3.19
N GLY A 164 -7.45 7.19 -2.80
CA GLY A 164 -6.57 6.28 -3.53
C GLY A 164 -5.08 6.59 -3.39
N ARG A 165 -4.69 7.55 -2.53
CA ARG A 165 -3.30 7.84 -2.17
C ARG A 165 -3.21 8.35 -0.75
N THR A 166 -3.04 7.45 0.22
CA THR A 166 -3.04 7.79 1.64
C THR A 166 -1.91 7.14 2.43
N PHE A 167 -1.47 7.81 3.47
CA PHE A 167 -0.87 7.15 4.61
C PHE A 167 -1.99 6.64 5.53
N ILE A 168 -1.89 5.39 5.99
CA ILE A 168 -2.78 4.84 7.02
C ILE A 168 -2.08 4.95 8.37
N LEU A 169 -2.56 5.83 9.24
CA LEU A 169 -2.02 6.01 10.58
C LEU A 169 -2.69 5.04 11.54
N ALA A 170 -1.90 4.11 12.09
CA ALA A 170 -2.38 3.09 13.00
C ALA A 170 -1.66 3.14 14.35
N PRO A 171 -2.40 3.05 15.49
CA PRO A 171 -1.76 2.86 16.78
C PRO A 171 -1.16 1.45 16.89
N PRO A 172 -0.05 1.27 17.63
CA PRO A 172 0.52 -0.04 17.89
C PRO A 172 -0.50 -1.02 18.46
N GLY A 173 -0.49 -2.27 17.99
CA GLY A 173 -1.40 -3.32 18.41
C GLY A 173 -2.77 -3.33 17.74
N ARG A 174 -3.11 -2.32 16.94
CA ARG A 174 -4.33 -2.32 16.12
C ARG A 174 -4.24 -3.44 15.08
N GLY A 175 -5.27 -4.30 15.00
CA GLY A 175 -5.28 -5.38 14.01
C GLY A 175 -5.44 -4.88 12.57
N TRP A 176 -4.55 -5.29 11.66
CA TRP A 176 -4.66 -5.02 10.24
C TRP A 176 -5.72 -5.92 9.57
N LEU A 177 -6.51 -5.38 8.66
CA LEU A 177 -7.31 -6.19 7.75
C LEU A 177 -6.42 -7.00 6.80
N PRO A 178 -6.89 -8.18 6.36
CA PRO A 178 -8.05 -8.93 6.85
C PRO A 178 -7.69 -9.86 8.01
N THR A 179 -6.42 -9.93 8.40
CA THR A 179 -5.86 -10.99 9.27
C THR A 179 -6.05 -10.71 10.76
N GLY A 180 -6.27 -9.45 11.15
CA GLY A 180 -6.24 -9.04 12.55
C GLY A 180 -4.84 -9.01 13.16
N ARG A 181 -3.77 -9.20 12.35
CA ARG A 181 -2.38 -9.14 12.83
C ARG A 181 -2.12 -7.78 13.48
N PRO A 182 -1.61 -7.74 14.74
CA PRO A 182 -1.34 -6.49 15.43
C PRO A 182 -0.34 -5.61 14.68
N ALA A 183 -0.64 -4.33 14.53
CA ALA A 183 0.25 -3.34 13.93
C ALA A 183 1.49 -3.13 14.81
N GLU A 184 2.66 -3.19 14.21
CA GLU A 184 3.95 -3.00 14.86
C GLU A 184 4.71 -1.85 14.20
N PRO A 185 5.38 -0.98 14.98
CA PRO A 185 6.18 0.11 14.41
C PRO A 185 7.45 -0.44 13.76
N HIS A 186 7.64 -0.13 12.49
CA HIS A 186 8.83 -0.46 11.70
C HIS A 186 9.27 0.76 10.89
N PRO A 187 10.57 0.88 10.54
CA PRO A 187 11.06 1.99 9.74
C PRO A 187 10.38 2.08 8.38
N VAL A 188 9.92 3.27 8.03
CA VAL A 188 9.29 3.59 6.74
C VAL A 188 9.93 4.85 6.19
N ALA A 189 10.26 4.87 4.91
CA ALA A 189 10.62 6.10 4.22
C ALA A 189 9.81 6.22 2.91
N ALA A 190 9.30 7.41 2.64
CA ALA A 190 8.57 7.71 1.43
C ALA A 190 9.01 9.06 0.85
N VAL A 191 9.22 9.11 -0.45
CA VAL A 191 9.37 10.33 -1.22
C VAL A 191 8.07 10.57 -1.95
N LEU A 192 7.54 11.77 -1.78
CA LEU A 192 6.27 12.19 -2.36
C LEU A 192 6.52 13.18 -3.50
N GLU A 193 5.64 13.12 -4.48
CA GLU A 193 5.44 14.18 -5.46
C GLU A 193 4.04 14.75 -5.28
N GLU A 194 3.94 16.10 -5.32
CA GLU A 194 2.68 16.85 -5.17
C GLU A 194 1.95 16.60 -3.82
N PRO A 195 2.48 17.03 -2.69
CA PRO A 195 3.64 17.92 -2.53
C PRO A 195 4.98 17.20 -2.67
N SER A 196 6.02 17.94 -3.10
CA SER A 196 7.38 17.41 -3.12
C SER A 196 7.94 17.37 -1.69
N ALA A 197 7.94 16.20 -1.08
CA ALA A 197 8.31 16.02 0.33
C ALA A 197 8.91 14.63 0.59
N THR A 198 9.62 14.51 1.71
CA THR A 198 10.11 13.23 2.22
C THR A 198 9.54 12.99 3.61
N PHE A 199 9.05 11.78 3.82
CA PHE A 199 8.57 11.30 5.11
C PHE A 199 9.43 10.11 5.56
N GLU A 200 9.89 10.12 6.81
CA GLU A 200 10.68 9.03 7.40
C GLU A 200 10.22 8.77 8.86
N LEU A 201 10.15 7.48 9.23
CA LEU A 201 9.97 6.96 10.58
C LEU A 201 11.06 5.97 10.92
#